data_cf99377aa20f2ea724e01c890cbe826b
#
_entry.id   cf99377aa20f2ea724e01c890cbe826b
#
_cell.length_a   1.000
_cell.length_b   1.000
_cell.length_c   1.000
_cell.angle_alpha   90.00
_cell.angle_beta   90.00
_cell.angle_gamma   90.00
#
_symmetry.space_group_name_H-M   'P 1'
#
loop_
_entity.id
_entity.type
_entity.pdbx_description
1 polymer ?
#
loop_
_entity_poly.entity_id
_entity_poly.type
_entity_poly.pdbx_seq_one_letter_code
_entity_poly.pdbx_strand_id
1 'polypeptide(L)'
;MPQSSSNRRNISGKRIAEARSAAKPQLTQEDLSGRLALYGVLMDRAAVAKVENNLRRVLDFELKAFAEALDVRVDWLLGGKR
;
A
#
# COMPACT_ATOMS: atom_id res chain seq x y z
N MET A 1 14.24 19.21 -11.81
CA MET A 1 13.71 18.85 -11.39
C MET A 1 13.20 18.51 -10.42
N PRO A 2 12.80 18.44 -10.42
CA PRO A 2 12.15 18.53 -9.34
C PRO A 2 12.43 17.60 -8.43
N GLN A 3 12.34 17.90 -7.53
CA GLN A 3 12.75 17.32 -6.41
C GLN A 3 11.75 16.59 -5.69
N SER A 4 10.57 16.50 -6.23
CA SER A 4 9.49 15.83 -5.54
C SER A 4 9.84 14.38 -5.22
N SER A 5 10.64 13.75 -6.08
CA SER A 5 10.99 12.36 -5.84
C SER A 5 11.92 12.21 -4.65
N SER A 6 12.71 13.23 -4.33
CA SER A 6 13.64 13.11 -3.21
C SER A 6 12.94 13.13 -1.86
N ASN A 7 11.68 13.57 -1.80
CA ASN A 7 10.89 13.57 -0.58
C ASN A 7 10.00 12.35 -0.45
N ARG A 8 10.08 11.45 -1.41
CA ARG A 8 9.22 10.29 -1.44
C ARG A 8 9.71 9.23 -0.46
N ARG A 9 8.82 8.72 0.37
CA ARG A 9 9.13 7.65 1.31
C ARG A 9 8.86 6.28 0.72
N ASN A 10 7.94 6.20 -0.22
CA ASN A 10 7.66 4.96 -0.94
C ASN A 10 7.10 5.31 -2.31
N ILE A 11 7.10 4.33 -3.22
CA ILE A 11 6.56 4.54 -4.57
C ILE A 11 5.27 3.77 -4.78
N SER A 12 4.84 2.97 -3.81
CA SER A 12 3.70 2.10 -3.96
C SER A 12 2.41 2.66 -3.38
N GLY A 13 2.49 3.70 -2.54
CA GLY A 13 1.33 4.15 -1.77
C GLY A 13 0.13 4.53 -2.62
N LYS A 14 0.37 5.20 -3.73
CA LYS A 14 -0.73 5.62 -4.60
C LYS A 14 -1.47 4.42 -5.18
N ARG A 15 -0.73 3.41 -5.63
CA ARG A 15 -1.36 2.20 -6.17
C ARG A 15 -2.01 1.36 -5.10
N ILE A 16 -1.46 1.36 -3.89
CA ILE A 16 -2.12 0.72 -2.76
C ILE A 16 -3.49 1.35 -2.54
N ALA A 17 -3.56 2.68 -2.53
CA ALA A 17 -4.84 3.38 -2.35
C ALA A 17 -5.80 3.09 -3.50
N GLU A 18 -5.29 3.05 -4.74
CA GLU A 18 -6.11 2.72 -5.90
C GLU A 18 -6.70 1.32 -5.79
N ALA A 19 -5.86 0.33 -5.46
CA ALA A 19 -6.31 -1.05 -5.36
C ALA A 19 -7.34 -1.20 -4.24
N ARG A 20 -7.10 -0.52 -3.11
CA ARG A 20 -8.03 -0.58 -1.98
C ARG A 20 -9.39 -0.01 -2.39
N SER A 21 -9.39 1.12 -3.07
CA SER A 21 -10.64 1.79 -3.49
C SER A 21 -11.36 1.01 -4.58
N ALA A 22 -10.62 0.28 -5.40
CA ALA A 22 -11.21 -0.48 -6.51
C ALA A 22 -11.68 -1.86 -6.09
N ALA A 23 -11.37 -2.31 -4.89
CA ALA A 23 -11.78 -3.63 -4.42
C ALA A 23 -13.30 -3.75 -4.36
N LYS A 24 -13.82 -4.95 -4.59
CA LYS A 24 -15.27 -5.22 -4.56
C LYS A 24 -15.54 -6.31 -3.54
N PRO A 25 -16.19 -5.98 -2.43
CA PRO A 25 -16.63 -4.64 -2.03
C PRO A 25 -15.46 -3.74 -1.69
N GLN A 26 -15.67 -2.44 -1.77
CA GLN A 26 -14.63 -1.47 -1.49
C GLN A 26 -14.09 -1.64 -0.06
N LEU A 27 -12.78 -1.55 0.08
CA LEU A 27 -12.13 -1.68 1.38
C LEU A 27 -11.86 -0.31 1.98
N THR A 28 -12.10 -0.17 3.28
CA THR A 28 -11.63 1.00 4.01
C THR A 28 -10.17 0.78 4.39
N GLN A 29 -9.52 1.84 4.87
CA GLN A 29 -8.16 1.70 5.39
C GLN A 29 -8.13 0.76 6.58
N GLU A 30 -9.18 0.77 7.39
CA GLU A 30 -9.27 -0.14 8.53
C GLU A 30 -9.43 -1.59 8.08
N ASP A 31 -10.22 -1.82 7.04
CA ASP A 31 -10.37 -3.16 6.46
C ASP A 31 -9.02 -3.67 5.96
N LEU A 32 -8.26 -2.81 5.31
CA LEU A 32 -6.94 -3.19 4.81
C LEU A 32 -5.99 -3.51 5.97
N SER A 33 -6.05 -2.71 7.03
CA SER A 33 -5.28 -2.98 8.24
C SER A 33 -5.56 -4.40 8.75
N GLY A 34 -6.85 -4.77 8.82
CA GLY A 34 -7.22 -6.11 9.26
C GLY A 34 -6.71 -7.21 8.35
N ARG A 35 -6.75 -6.98 7.03
CA ARG A 35 -6.23 -7.97 6.08
C ARG A 35 -4.72 -8.13 6.19
N LEU A 36 -4.00 -7.03 6.40
CA LEU A 36 -2.55 -7.10 6.56
C LEU A 36 -2.16 -7.98 7.73
N ALA A 37 -2.94 -7.94 8.81
CA ALA A 37 -2.67 -8.77 9.98
C ALA A 37 -2.72 -10.25 9.63
N LEU A 38 -3.58 -10.65 8.69
CA LEU A 38 -3.65 -12.04 8.25
C LEU A 38 -2.37 -12.50 7.55
N TYR A 39 -1.61 -11.55 7.03
CA TYR A 39 -0.34 -11.84 6.34
C TYR A 39 0.86 -11.46 7.19
N GLY A 40 0.65 -11.30 8.50
CA GLY A 40 1.75 -11.10 9.44
C GLY A 40 2.24 -9.67 9.59
N VAL A 41 1.53 -8.70 9.06
CA VAL A 41 1.94 -7.30 9.14
C VAL A 41 0.95 -6.53 10.01
N LEU A 42 1.47 -5.97 11.09
CA LEU A 42 0.63 -5.20 12.01
C LEU A 42 0.80 -3.71 11.71
N MET A 43 -0.19 -3.17 11.06
CA MET A 43 -0.29 -1.75 10.77
C MET A 43 -1.69 -1.31 11.13
N ASP A 44 -1.80 -0.26 11.92
CA ASP A 44 -3.12 0.29 12.22
C ASP A 44 -3.58 1.19 11.05
N ARG A 45 -4.80 1.69 11.15
CA ARG A 45 -5.37 2.53 10.10
C ARG A 45 -4.50 3.76 9.83
N ALA A 46 -3.94 4.36 10.88
CA ALA A 46 -3.12 5.55 10.72
C ALA A 46 -1.85 5.23 9.94
N ALA A 47 -1.24 4.07 10.19
CA ALA A 47 -0.05 3.65 9.46
C ALA A 47 -0.36 3.40 7.99
N VAL A 48 -1.51 2.76 7.70
CA VAL A 48 -1.95 2.54 6.33
C VAL A 48 -2.13 3.89 5.61
N ALA A 49 -2.78 4.85 6.28
CA ALA A 49 -2.97 6.17 5.70
C ALA A 49 -1.64 6.84 5.38
N LYS A 50 -0.66 6.70 6.26
CA LYS A 50 0.67 7.28 6.01
C LYS A 50 1.35 6.64 4.81
N VAL A 51 1.19 5.33 4.63
CA VAL A 51 1.72 4.65 3.45
C VAL A 51 1.08 5.22 2.19
N GLU A 52 -0.24 5.34 2.17
CA GLU A 52 -0.98 5.81 1.00
C GLU A 52 -0.63 7.26 0.66
N ASN A 53 -0.29 8.05 1.66
CA ASN A 53 0.05 9.46 1.48
C ASN A 53 1.55 9.72 1.36
N ASN A 54 2.33 8.65 1.20
CA ASN A 54 3.78 8.75 0.99
C ASN A 54 4.49 9.38 2.19
N LEU A 55 4.01 9.12 3.40
CA LEU A 55 4.60 9.65 4.62
C LEU A 55 5.34 8.60 5.42
N ARG A 56 5.40 7.36 4.92
CA ARG A 56 6.00 6.24 5.61
C ARG A 56 6.63 5.31 4.60
N ARG A 57 7.79 4.74 4.94
CA ARG A 57 8.42 3.73 4.10
C ARG A 57 7.62 2.45 4.13
N VAL A 58 7.78 1.66 3.09
CA VAL A 58 7.19 0.32 3.00
C VAL A 58 8.35 -0.65 2.85
N LEU A 59 8.49 -1.56 3.79
CA LEU A 59 9.53 -2.57 3.75
C LEU A 59 9.10 -3.69 2.81
N ASP A 60 10.06 -4.47 2.34
CA ASP A 60 9.77 -5.48 1.31
C ASP A 60 8.72 -6.49 1.76
N PHE A 61 8.79 -6.98 3.00
CA PHE A 61 7.79 -7.93 3.47
C PHE A 61 6.42 -7.27 3.68
N GLU A 62 6.41 -5.98 3.97
CA GLU A 62 5.15 -5.22 4.07
C GLU A 62 4.54 -5.07 2.69
N LEU A 63 5.36 -4.78 1.68
CA LEU A 63 4.88 -4.65 0.32
C LEU A 63 4.26 -5.95 -0.17
N LYS A 64 4.89 -7.06 0.14
CA LYS A 64 4.34 -8.37 -0.21
C LYS A 64 2.98 -8.57 0.45
N ALA A 65 2.85 -8.20 1.71
CA ALA A 65 1.58 -8.33 2.43
C ALA A 65 0.50 -7.45 1.81
N PHE A 66 0.83 -6.23 1.41
CA PHE A 66 -0.12 -5.37 0.71
C PHE A 66 -0.59 -6.02 -0.59
N ALA A 67 0.33 -6.59 -1.34
CA ALA A 67 -0.02 -7.24 -2.61
C ALA A 67 -0.98 -8.41 -2.37
N GLU A 68 -0.71 -9.22 -1.37
CA GLU A 68 -1.56 -10.35 -1.04
C GLU A 68 -2.92 -9.90 -0.51
N ALA A 69 -2.92 -8.90 0.37
CA ALA A 69 -4.16 -8.40 0.96
C ALA A 69 -5.07 -7.76 -0.08
N LEU A 70 -4.48 -7.16 -1.11
CA LEU A 70 -5.22 -6.46 -2.16
C LEU A 70 -5.41 -7.32 -3.41
N ASP A 71 -4.81 -8.51 -3.44
CA ASP A 71 -4.87 -9.43 -4.57
C ASP A 71 -4.35 -8.76 -5.85
N VAL A 72 -3.21 -8.11 -5.75
CA VAL A 72 -2.53 -7.50 -6.88
C VAL A 72 -1.08 -7.96 -6.89
N ARG A 73 -0.39 -7.72 -8.01
CA ARG A 73 1.00 -8.11 -8.14
C ARG A 73 1.90 -7.07 -7.50
N VAL A 74 3.00 -7.54 -6.91
CA VAL A 74 3.99 -6.65 -6.32
C VAL A 74 4.54 -5.69 -7.38
N ASP A 75 4.85 -6.20 -8.56
CA ASP A 75 5.42 -5.35 -9.60
C ASP A 75 4.45 -4.26 -10.04
N TRP A 76 3.15 -4.53 -10.02
CA TRP A 76 2.17 -3.48 -10.31
C TRP A 76 2.19 -2.40 -9.25
N LEU A 77 2.31 -2.80 -7.97
CA LEU A 77 2.41 -1.82 -6.89
C LEU A 77 3.64 -0.94 -7.02
N LEU A 78 4.68 -1.48 -7.64
CA LEU A 78 5.94 -0.74 -7.84
C LEU A 78 5.95 0.07 -9.14
N GLY A 79 4.81 0.16 -9.82
CA GLY A 79 4.70 0.98 -11.00
C GLY A 79 4.68 0.22 -12.31
N GLY A 80 4.69 -1.10 -12.23
CA GLY A 80 4.64 -1.93 -13.44
C GLY A 80 3.28 -1.86 -14.13
N LYS A 81 3.22 -2.32 -15.34
CA LYS A 81 1.99 -2.37 -16.11
C LYS A 81 1.29 -3.70 -15.90
N ARG A 82 -0.02 -3.67 -16.03
CA ARG A 82 -0.82 -4.89 -15.99
C ARG A 82 -0.68 -5.68 -17.26
#